data_f581e47950820f1fb0089e2effd683fb
#
_entry.id   f581e47950820f1fb0089e2effd683fb
#
_cell.length_a   1.000
_cell.length_b   1.000
_cell.length_c   1.000
_cell.angle_alpha   90.00
_cell.angle_beta   90.00
_cell.angle_gamma   90.00
#
_symmetry.space_group_name_H-M   'P 1'
#
loop_
_entity.id
_entity.type
_entity.pdbx_description
1 polymer ?
#
loop_
_entity_poly.entity_id
_entity_poly.type
_entity_poly.pdbx_seq_one_letter_code
_entity_poly.pdbx_strand_id
1 'polypeptide(L)'
;RDDLYVKEYDREPAGDLWIILDLHSDVQAGTGEKGTEEYGITLAASLADAFLRQNRSVGLLAEGDSYILLPPETGEAQLWRILHQLASAQATGSRPLAELIAQAAPVLRRGITAALITPSLDASWLVALVDLQQRGIGASVMLLDATSFGGEGNLEGMVSLLSDRGVPVRVIGQSFRFRPIVERRRQRPTYKVLGTGRVIAVPPAP
;
A
#
# COMPACT_ATOMS: atom_id res chain seq x y z
N ARG A 1 -10.67 6.65 39.63
CA ARG A 1 -10.86 5.39 38.85
C ARG A 1 -10.76 5.78 37.40
N ASP A 2 -9.56 5.62 36.86
CA ASP A 2 -9.28 5.82 35.43
C ASP A 2 -9.71 4.52 34.74
N ASP A 3 -10.81 4.56 34.02
CA ASP A 3 -11.23 3.46 33.17
C ASP A 3 -10.36 3.50 31.90
N LEU A 4 -9.51 2.48 31.78
CA LEU A 4 -8.66 2.27 30.61
C LEU A 4 -9.55 1.72 29.48
N TYR A 5 -9.94 2.57 28.53
CA TYR A 5 -10.60 2.12 27.31
C TYR A 5 -9.57 1.51 26.36
N VAL A 6 -9.51 0.19 26.30
CA VAL A 6 -8.82 -0.54 25.24
C VAL A 6 -9.71 -0.47 24.00
N LYS A 7 -9.32 0.31 22.99
CA LYS A 7 -9.95 0.30 21.70
C LYS A 7 -9.53 -1.00 21.00
N GLU A 8 -10.35 -2.04 21.12
CA GLU A 8 -10.21 -3.21 20.26
C GLU A 8 -10.40 -2.75 18.81
N TYR A 9 -9.33 -2.79 18.04
CA TYR A 9 -9.46 -2.73 16.61
C TYR A 9 -10.08 -4.05 16.17
N ASP A 10 -11.31 -4.01 15.64
CA ASP A 10 -11.92 -5.13 14.96
C ASP A 10 -10.87 -5.75 14.03
N ARG A 11 -10.67 -7.06 14.17
CA ARG A 11 -9.83 -7.81 13.26
C ARG A 11 -10.42 -7.61 11.87
N GLU A 12 -9.77 -6.81 11.03
CA GLU A 12 -10.10 -6.74 9.62
C GLU A 12 -10.21 -8.17 9.09
N PRO A 13 -11.26 -8.50 8.33
CA PRO A 13 -11.40 -9.82 7.77
C PRO A 13 -10.13 -10.20 7.03
N ALA A 14 -9.66 -11.43 7.21
CA ALA A 14 -8.44 -11.99 6.63
C ALA A 14 -8.60 -12.18 5.10
N GLY A 15 -9.01 -11.13 4.39
CA GLY A 15 -9.18 -11.11 2.95
C GLY A 15 -7.88 -10.72 2.23
N ASP A 16 -7.89 -10.93 0.91
CA ASP A 16 -6.84 -10.47 0.03
C ASP A 16 -6.73 -8.96 0.05
N LEU A 17 -5.52 -8.43 -0.04
CA LEU A 17 -5.26 -7.01 -0.22
C LEU A 17 -4.99 -6.73 -1.70
N TRP A 18 -5.70 -5.76 -2.26
CA TRP A 18 -5.36 -5.15 -3.52
C TRP A 18 -4.79 -3.76 -3.29
N ILE A 19 -3.58 -3.53 -3.76
CA ILE A 19 -2.96 -2.22 -3.80
C ILE A 19 -3.29 -1.62 -5.16
N ILE A 20 -3.98 -0.47 -5.17
CA ILE A 20 -4.30 0.30 -6.38
C ILE A 20 -3.47 1.58 -6.31
N LEU A 21 -2.44 1.65 -7.15
CA LEU A 21 -1.50 2.77 -7.20
C LEU A 21 -1.83 3.69 -8.37
N ASP A 22 -2.11 4.94 -8.08
CA ASP A 22 -2.40 5.99 -9.06
C ASP A 22 -1.10 6.58 -9.61
N LEU A 23 -0.79 6.26 -10.86
CA LEU A 23 0.35 6.77 -11.61
C LEU A 23 -0.09 7.69 -12.78
N HIS A 24 -1.29 8.29 -12.69
CA HIS A 24 -1.74 9.28 -13.65
C HIS A 24 -0.85 10.53 -13.59
N SER A 25 -0.33 10.96 -14.74
CA SER A 25 0.66 12.05 -14.82
C SER A 25 0.16 13.38 -14.27
N ASP A 26 -1.10 13.70 -14.54
CA ASP A 26 -1.67 15.03 -14.25
C ASP A 26 -1.93 15.28 -12.76
N VAL A 27 -1.91 14.23 -11.94
CA VAL A 27 -2.13 14.36 -10.49
C VAL A 27 -0.84 14.32 -9.67
N GLN A 28 0.29 14.06 -10.32
CA GLN A 28 1.57 13.99 -9.63
C GLN A 28 2.09 15.39 -9.27
N ALA A 29 2.77 15.48 -8.13
CA ALA A 29 3.39 16.70 -7.64
C ALA A 29 4.81 16.43 -7.13
N GLY A 30 5.68 17.43 -7.24
CA GLY A 30 7.10 17.27 -6.94
C GLY A 30 7.85 16.49 -8.02
N THR A 31 9.15 16.24 -7.79
CA THR A 31 10.00 15.52 -8.75
C THR A 31 11.01 14.62 -8.05
N GLY A 32 11.38 13.51 -8.68
CA GLY A 32 12.36 12.55 -8.19
C GLY A 32 12.01 12.01 -6.81
N GLU A 33 12.98 11.77 -5.96
CA GLU A 33 12.82 11.19 -4.62
C GLU A 33 11.87 11.98 -3.69
N LYS A 34 11.56 13.23 -4.03
CA LYS A 34 10.65 14.10 -3.29
C LYS A 34 9.32 14.31 -4.00
N GLY A 35 9.01 13.50 -4.99
CA GLY A 35 7.73 13.52 -5.72
C GLY A 35 6.70 12.54 -5.14
N THR A 36 5.44 12.78 -5.45
CA THR A 36 4.33 11.89 -5.07
C THR A 36 4.44 10.52 -5.74
N GLU A 37 5.02 10.45 -6.93
CA GLU A 37 5.34 9.21 -7.63
C GLU A 37 6.18 8.27 -6.76
N GLU A 38 7.36 8.70 -6.34
CA GLU A 38 8.28 7.91 -5.51
C GLU A 38 7.69 7.56 -4.14
N TYR A 39 6.94 8.50 -3.55
CA TYR A 39 6.22 8.23 -2.30
C TYR A 39 5.13 7.18 -2.49
N GLY A 40 4.38 7.23 -3.58
CA GLY A 40 3.36 6.24 -3.92
C GLY A 40 3.96 4.86 -4.14
N ILE A 41 5.03 4.76 -4.92
CA ILE A 41 5.78 3.53 -5.18
C ILE A 41 6.34 2.94 -3.87
N THR A 42 6.96 3.77 -3.04
CA THR A 42 7.52 3.34 -1.75
C THR A 42 6.43 2.87 -0.78
N LEU A 43 5.27 3.53 -0.76
CA LEU A 43 4.11 3.10 0.04
C LEU A 43 3.58 1.76 -0.45
N ALA A 44 3.40 1.58 -1.76
CA ALA A 44 2.94 0.32 -2.35
C ALA A 44 3.88 -0.84 -1.99
N ALA A 45 5.20 -0.64 -2.13
CA ALA A 45 6.21 -1.62 -1.75
C ALA A 45 6.17 -1.95 -0.25
N SER A 46 6.03 -0.92 0.61
CA SER A 46 5.98 -1.08 2.06
C SER A 46 4.73 -1.83 2.52
N LEU A 47 3.58 -1.55 1.92
CA LEU A 47 2.34 -2.27 2.17
C LEU A 47 2.46 -3.73 1.74
N ALA A 48 2.95 -3.98 0.53
CA ALA A 48 3.13 -5.33 0.02
C ALA A 48 4.02 -6.16 0.95
N ASP A 49 5.18 -5.63 1.38
CA ASP A 49 6.08 -6.29 2.32
C ASP A 49 5.38 -6.58 3.66
N ALA A 50 4.71 -5.59 4.23
CA ALA A 50 4.07 -5.71 5.53
C ALA A 50 2.97 -6.79 5.55
N PHE A 51 2.13 -6.86 4.51
CA PHE A 51 1.03 -7.81 4.44
C PHE A 51 1.49 -9.23 4.04
N LEU A 52 2.43 -9.35 3.10
CA LEU A 52 3.01 -10.64 2.72
C LEU A 52 3.77 -11.29 3.87
N ARG A 53 4.47 -10.52 4.72
CA ARG A 53 5.09 -11.03 5.95
C ARG A 53 4.08 -11.56 6.95
N GLN A 54 2.85 -11.09 6.92
CA GLN A 54 1.74 -11.61 7.73
C GLN A 54 1.04 -12.82 7.08
N ASN A 55 1.62 -13.35 6.00
CA ASN A 55 1.07 -14.45 5.21
C ASN A 55 -0.31 -14.13 4.58
N ARG A 56 -0.56 -12.85 4.29
CA ARG A 56 -1.74 -12.41 3.55
C ARG A 56 -1.42 -12.35 2.06
N SER A 57 -2.42 -12.59 1.21
CA SER A 57 -2.26 -12.42 -0.22
C SER A 57 -2.35 -10.94 -0.62
N VAL A 58 -1.47 -10.52 -1.53
CA VAL A 58 -1.38 -9.14 -2.02
C VAL A 58 -1.35 -9.12 -3.54
N GLY A 59 -2.27 -8.35 -4.12
CA GLY A 59 -2.28 -8.00 -5.55
C GLY A 59 -1.86 -6.55 -5.75
N LEU A 60 -1.45 -6.22 -6.96
CA LEU A 60 -1.08 -4.87 -7.39
C LEU A 60 -1.79 -4.51 -8.68
N LEU A 61 -2.40 -3.34 -8.71
CA LEU A 61 -2.95 -2.69 -9.89
C LEU A 61 -2.36 -1.29 -10.01
N ALA A 62 -1.80 -0.96 -11.15
CA ALA A 62 -1.32 0.38 -11.48
C ALA A 62 -1.34 0.58 -12.99
N GLU A 63 -1.36 1.82 -13.44
CA GLU A 63 -1.16 2.18 -14.84
C GLU A 63 -0.31 3.45 -14.92
N GLY A 64 0.91 3.26 -15.40
CA GLY A 64 1.86 4.31 -15.69
C GLY A 64 2.27 4.25 -17.15
N ASP A 65 3.57 4.06 -17.40
CA ASP A 65 4.12 3.73 -18.72
C ASP A 65 3.59 2.39 -19.26
N SER A 66 3.19 1.51 -18.36
CA SER A 66 2.62 0.20 -18.65
C SER A 66 1.46 -0.12 -17.70
N TYR A 67 0.57 -1.02 -18.13
CA TYR A 67 -0.50 -1.55 -17.29
C TYR A 67 -0.01 -2.72 -16.46
N ILE A 68 -0.08 -2.57 -15.15
CA ILE A 68 0.36 -3.56 -14.17
C ILE A 68 -0.87 -4.19 -13.52
N LEU A 69 -1.05 -5.50 -13.68
CA LEU A 69 -2.07 -6.28 -13.01
C LEU A 69 -1.44 -7.56 -12.46
N LEU A 70 -1.14 -7.58 -11.18
CA LEU A 70 -0.68 -8.76 -10.47
C LEU A 70 -1.80 -9.27 -9.55
N PRO A 71 -2.39 -10.44 -9.82
CA PRO A 71 -3.37 -11.04 -8.94
C PRO A 71 -2.80 -11.30 -7.53
N PRO A 72 -3.68 -11.35 -6.49
CA PRO A 72 -3.22 -11.60 -5.12
C PRO A 72 -2.62 -13.00 -4.98
N GLU A 73 -1.39 -13.06 -4.53
CA GLU A 73 -0.69 -14.27 -4.14
C GLU A 73 0.05 -14.03 -2.82
N THR A 74 0.51 -15.10 -2.17
CA THR A 74 1.26 -15.06 -0.92
C THR A 74 2.75 -15.34 -1.13
N GLY A 75 3.56 -15.04 -0.12
CA GLY A 75 4.95 -15.46 -0.04
C GLY A 75 5.95 -14.52 -0.72
N GLU A 76 7.22 -14.89 -0.60
CA GLU A 76 8.35 -14.06 -1.03
C GLU A 76 8.41 -13.86 -2.56
N ALA A 77 8.00 -14.85 -3.33
CA ALA A 77 7.97 -14.76 -4.79
C ALA A 77 7.01 -13.66 -5.26
N GLN A 78 5.87 -13.50 -4.59
CA GLN A 78 4.92 -12.43 -4.91
C GLN A 78 5.51 -11.06 -4.55
N LEU A 79 6.19 -10.94 -3.40
CA LEU A 79 6.88 -9.71 -3.05
C LEU A 79 7.87 -9.29 -4.13
N TRP A 80 8.71 -10.22 -4.59
CA TRP A 80 9.68 -9.92 -5.65
C TRP A 80 9.02 -9.51 -6.97
N ARG A 81 7.90 -10.13 -7.35
CA ARG A 81 7.14 -9.70 -8.54
C ARG A 81 6.62 -8.27 -8.40
N ILE A 82 6.03 -7.94 -7.24
CA ILE A 82 5.53 -6.59 -6.96
C ILE A 82 6.68 -5.57 -6.99
N LEU A 83 7.78 -5.84 -6.29
CA LEU A 83 8.92 -4.94 -6.24
C LEU A 83 9.55 -4.73 -7.62
N HIS A 84 9.62 -5.78 -8.45
CA HIS A 84 10.15 -5.67 -9.81
C HIS A 84 9.29 -4.76 -10.69
N GLN A 85 7.96 -4.88 -10.61
CA GLN A 85 7.04 -4.02 -11.36
C GLN A 85 7.14 -2.56 -10.87
N LEU A 86 7.18 -2.36 -9.56
CA LEU A 86 7.27 -1.02 -8.96
C LEU A 86 8.61 -0.33 -9.28
N ALA A 87 9.71 -1.09 -9.37
CA ALA A 87 11.03 -0.54 -9.66
C ALA A 87 11.17 0.05 -11.08
N SER A 88 10.33 -0.38 -12.01
CA SER A 88 10.30 0.13 -13.39
C SER A 88 9.12 1.04 -13.68
N ALA A 89 8.16 1.15 -12.75
CA ALA A 89 6.98 1.94 -12.95
C ALA A 89 7.30 3.45 -13.01
N GLN A 90 6.63 4.14 -13.92
CA GLN A 90 6.73 5.60 -14.07
C GLN A 90 5.32 6.21 -14.12
N ALA A 91 5.14 7.36 -13.49
CA ALA A 91 3.86 8.07 -13.44
C ALA A 91 3.61 8.85 -14.74
N THR A 92 3.56 8.13 -15.84
CA THR A 92 3.27 8.66 -17.19
C THR A 92 1.89 8.22 -17.70
N GLY A 93 1.08 7.59 -16.84
CA GLY A 93 -0.26 7.15 -17.17
C GLY A 93 -1.19 8.30 -17.53
N SER A 94 -2.09 8.06 -18.49
CA SER A 94 -3.13 9.01 -18.89
C SER A 94 -4.51 8.63 -18.37
N ARG A 95 -4.65 7.50 -17.70
CA ARG A 95 -5.93 7.01 -17.20
C ARG A 95 -6.21 7.56 -15.80
N PRO A 96 -7.32 8.30 -15.62
CA PRO A 96 -7.73 8.77 -14.31
C PRO A 96 -8.03 7.63 -13.35
N LEU A 97 -7.81 7.85 -12.03
CA LEU A 97 -8.03 6.84 -10.99
C LEU A 97 -9.44 6.24 -11.02
N ALA A 98 -10.46 7.04 -11.35
CA ALA A 98 -11.84 6.55 -11.50
C ALA A 98 -11.97 5.41 -12.52
N GLU A 99 -11.32 5.56 -13.67
CA GLU A 99 -11.34 4.54 -14.73
C GLU A 99 -10.50 3.32 -14.33
N LEU A 100 -9.37 3.52 -13.68
CA LEU A 100 -8.53 2.43 -13.17
C LEU A 100 -9.31 1.58 -12.15
N ILE A 101 -10.03 2.20 -11.23
CA ILE A 101 -10.91 1.52 -10.26
C ILE A 101 -12.03 0.76 -10.99
N ALA A 102 -12.69 1.39 -11.96
CA ALA A 102 -13.77 0.75 -12.72
C ALA A 102 -13.27 -0.47 -13.50
N GLN A 103 -12.08 -0.40 -14.08
CA GLN A 103 -11.46 -1.52 -14.78
C GLN A 103 -11.07 -2.66 -13.82
N ALA A 104 -10.67 -2.33 -12.59
CA ALA A 104 -10.36 -3.32 -11.57
C ALA A 104 -11.60 -4.05 -11.04
N ALA A 105 -12.76 -3.40 -11.05
CA ALA A 105 -13.98 -3.88 -10.44
C ALA A 105 -14.37 -5.34 -10.79
N PRO A 106 -14.20 -5.85 -12.03
CA PRO A 106 -14.49 -7.25 -12.36
C PRO A 106 -13.59 -8.28 -11.69
N VAL A 107 -12.35 -7.92 -11.36
CA VAL A 107 -11.37 -8.83 -10.73
C VAL A 107 -11.38 -8.73 -9.20
N LEU A 108 -11.95 -7.67 -8.66
CA LEU A 108 -12.13 -7.47 -7.24
C LEU A 108 -13.33 -8.27 -6.71
N ARG A 109 -13.09 -9.15 -5.75
CA ARG A 109 -14.13 -10.01 -5.18
C ARG A 109 -14.66 -9.42 -3.87
N ARG A 110 -15.88 -9.78 -3.49
CA ARG A 110 -16.46 -9.42 -2.20
C ARG A 110 -15.56 -9.94 -1.04
N GLY A 111 -15.41 -9.13 -0.02
CA GLY A 111 -14.65 -9.49 1.19
C GLY A 111 -13.13 -9.24 1.09
N ILE A 112 -12.66 -8.65 -0.01
CA ILE A 112 -11.29 -8.16 -0.12
C ILE A 112 -11.18 -6.73 0.40
N THR A 113 -9.95 -6.27 0.60
CA THR A 113 -9.64 -4.87 0.90
C THR A 113 -8.86 -4.25 -0.26
N ALA A 114 -9.31 -3.10 -0.75
CA ALA A 114 -8.59 -2.28 -1.70
C ALA A 114 -7.90 -1.11 -0.97
N ALA A 115 -6.58 -1.05 -1.04
CA ALA A 115 -5.79 0.08 -0.55
C ALA A 115 -5.44 0.98 -1.74
N LEU A 116 -6.08 2.13 -1.82
CA LEU A 116 -5.83 3.12 -2.86
C LEU A 116 -4.70 4.04 -2.41
N ILE A 117 -3.72 4.26 -3.28
CA ILE A 117 -2.62 5.22 -3.07
C ILE A 117 -2.72 6.25 -4.18
N THR A 118 -3.02 7.50 -3.84
CA THR A 118 -3.25 8.55 -4.83
C THR A 118 -2.87 9.93 -4.31
N PRO A 119 -2.30 10.80 -5.13
CA PRO A 119 -2.18 12.23 -4.86
C PRO A 119 -3.39 13.04 -5.35
N SER A 120 -4.37 12.41 -6.02
CA SER A 120 -5.51 13.11 -6.61
C SER A 120 -6.43 13.71 -5.55
N LEU A 121 -6.56 15.03 -5.58
CA LEU A 121 -7.49 15.80 -4.76
C LEU A 121 -8.78 16.15 -5.52
N ASP A 122 -8.97 15.61 -6.74
CA ASP A 122 -10.22 15.68 -7.48
C ASP A 122 -11.20 14.61 -6.98
N ALA A 123 -12.44 14.99 -6.73
CA ALA A 123 -13.48 14.11 -6.19
C ALA A 123 -14.08 13.13 -7.22
N SER A 124 -13.71 13.19 -8.48
CA SER A 124 -14.30 12.37 -9.57
C SER A 124 -14.21 10.86 -9.33
N TRP A 125 -13.12 10.39 -8.70
CA TRP A 125 -12.93 8.96 -8.41
C TRP A 125 -13.72 8.44 -7.21
N LEU A 126 -14.31 9.32 -6.38
CA LEU A 126 -15.10 8.90 -5.22
C LEU A 126 -16.34 8.09 -5.62
N VAL A 127 -16.92 8.33 -6.79
CA VAL A 127 -18.07 7.58 -7.30
C VAL A 127 -17.66 6.11 -7.51
N ALA A 128 -16.53 5.87 -8.17
CA ALA A 128 -16.02 4.52 -8.38
C ALA A 128 -15.66 3.81 -7.08
N LEU A 129 -15.15 4.55 -6.08
CA LEU A 129 -14.87 4.02 -4.75
C LEU A 129 -16.14 3.58 -4.02
N VAL A 130 -17.21 4.39 -4.06
CA VAL A 130 -18.51 4.04 -3.48
C VAL A 130 -19.11 2.80 -4.15
N ASP A 131 -18.97 2.65 -5.46
CA ASP A 131 -19.40 1.44 -6.17
C ASP A 131 -18.67 0.19 -5.67
N LEU A 132 -17.36 0.26 -5.39
CA LEU A 132 -16.62 -0.83 -4.78
C LEU A 132 -17.20 -1.20 -3.40
N GLN A 133 -17.45 -0.20 -2.55
CA GLN A 133 -18.04 -0.43 -1.23
C GLN A 133 -19.42 -1.09 -1.31
N GLN A 134 -20.27 -0.66 -2.24
CA GLN A 134 -21.60 -1.26 -2.47
C GLN A 134 -21.51 -2.72 -2.90
N ARG A 135 -20.44 -3.12 -3.58
CA ARG A 135 -20.14 -4.51 -3.93
C ARG A 135 -19.58 -5.33 -2.78
N GLY A 136 -19.39 -4.74 -1.60
CA GLY A 136 -18.84 -5.40 -0.42
C GLY A 136 -17.33 -5.54 -0.44
N ILE A 137 -16.64 -4.64 -1.15
CA ILE A 137 -15.19 -4.52 -1.17
C ILE A 137 -14.81 -3.46 -0.14
N GLY A 138 -14.00 -3.82 0.85
CA GLY A 138 -13.42 -2.86 1.79
C GLY A 138 -12.49 -1.89 1.07
N ALA A 139 -12.51 -0.61 1.45
CA ALA A 139 -11.61 0.38 0.85
C ALA A 139 -10.91 1.20 1.93
N SER A 140 -9.64 1.49 1.72
CA SER A 140 -8.86 2.45 2.50
C SER A 140 -8.04 3.32 1.55
N VAL A 141 -7.79 4.57 1.93
CA VAL A 141 -7.09 5.53 1.09
C VAL A 141 -5.82 6.02 1.79
N MET A 142 -4.70 5.92 1.11
CA MET A 142 -3.46 6.62 1.43
C MET A 142 -3.37 7.83 0.52
N LEU A 143 -3.77 8.95 1.03
CA LEU A 143 -3.83 10.21 0.29
C LEU A 143 -2.49 10.92 0.40
N LEU A 144 -1.78 11.00 -0.71
CA LEU A 144 -0.56 11.79 -0.79
C LEU A 144 -0.96 13.26 -0.84
N ASP A 145 -0.51 14.03 0.14
CA ASP A 145 -0.81 15.47 0.20
C ASP A 145 -0.04 16.22 -0.90
N ALA A 146 -0.61 16.25 -2.10
CA ALA A 146 -0.02 16.91 -3.27
C ALA A 146 0.44 18.34 -2.96
N THR A 147 -0.26 19.06 -2.05
CA THR A 147 0.08 20.44 -1.70
C THR A 147 1.40 20.54 -0.96
N SER A 148 1.74 19.54 -0.13
CA SER A 148 3.04 19.48 0.55
C SER A 148 4.21 19.20 -0.41
N PHE A 149 3.91 18.66 -1.61
CA PHE A 149 4.88 18.42 -2.67
C PHE A 149 4.93 19.55 -3.71
N GLY A 150 4.22 20.65 -3.47
CA GLY A 150 4.18 21.82 -4.37
C GLY A 150 3.08 21.76 -5.43
N GLY A 151 2.16 20.80 -5.32
CA GLY A 151 0.94 20.75 -6.14
C GLY A 151 -0.17 21.64 -5.59
N GLU A 152 -1.31 21.60 -6.25
CA GLU A 152 -2.50 22.37 -5.89
C GLU A 152 -3.66 21.43 -5.50
N GLY A 153 -4.64 21.97 -4.75
CA GLY A 153 -5.87 21.25 -4.43
C GLY A 153 -6.38 21.52 -3.02
N ASN A 154 -7.53 20.91 -2.70
CA ASN A 154 -8.18 21.03 -1.40
C ASN A 154 -8.08 19.71 -0.63
N LEU A 155 -6.98 19.54 0.10
CA LEU A 155 -6.74 18.34 0.92
C LEU A 155 -7.81 18.16 2.00
N GLU A 156 -8.13 19.23 2.74
CA GLU A 156 -9.12 19.14 3.84
C GLU A 156 -10.49 18.76 3.33
N GLY A 157 -10.90 19.32 2.18
CA GLY A 157 -12.15 18.95 1.51
C GLY A 157 -12.18 17.48 1.11
N MET A 158 -11.08 16.94 0.55
CA MET A 158 -10.99 15.54 0.18
C MET A 158 -11.05 14.62 1.41
N VAL A 159 -10.32 14.94 2.48
CA VAL A 159 -10.35 14.17 3.73
C VAL A 159 -11.75 14.15 4.33
N SER A 160 -12.47 15.30 4.34
CA SER A 160 -13.86 15.38 4.79
C SER A 160 -14.76 14.47 3.96
N LEU A 161 -14.68 14.56 2.63
CA LEU A 161 -15.47 13.74 1.71
C LEU A 161 -15.27 12.23 1.90
N LEU A 162 -14.06 11.80 2.17
CA LEU A 162 -13.74 10.40 2.47
C LEU A 162 -14.29 9.97 3.84
N SER A 163 -14.10 10.81 4.85
CA SER A 163 -14.58 10.56 6.22
C SER A 163 -16.10 10.46 6.29
N ASP A 164 -16.82 11.34 5.59
CA ASP A 164 -18.28 11.33 5.51
C ASP A 164 -18.84 10.05 4.89
N ARG A 165 -18.03 9.37 4.08
CA ARG A 165 -18.36 8.07 3.46
C ARG A 165 -17.87 6.88 4.27
N GLY A 166 -17.29 7.11 5.45
CA GLY A 166 -16.75 6.07 6.30
C GLY A 166 -15.51 5.37 5.69
N VAL A 167 -14.79 6.03 4.77
CA VAL A 167 -13.58 5.50 4.17
C VAL A 167 -12.39 5.84 5.06
N PRO A 168 -11.66 4.87 5.61
CA PRO A 168 -10.43 5.13 6.32
C PRO A 168 -9.43 5.84 5.42
N VAL A 169 -8.97 7.02 5.84
CA VAL A 169 -7.98 7.81 5.10
C VAL A 169 -6.76 8.08 5.95
N ARG A 170 -5.58 7.93 5.35
CA ARG A 170 -4.31 8.33 5.93
C ARG A 170 -3.62 9.31 5.00
N VAL A 171 -3.39 10.52 5.50
CA VAL A 171 -2.66 11.56 4.76
C VAL A 171 -1.16 11.35 4.92
N ILE A 172 -0.43 11.42 3.80
CA ILE A 172 1.02 11.28 3.72
C ILE A 172 1.58 12.52 3.04
N GLY A 173 2.24 13.39 3.80
CA GLY A 173 2.91 14.57 3.26
C GLY A 173 4.39 14.32 2.98
N GLN A 174 5.06 15.28 2.34
CA GLN A 174 6.48 15.21 1.96
C GLN A 174 7.44 15.02 3.14
N SER A 175 7.03 15.39 4.36
CA SER A 175 7.82 15.16 5.58
C SER A 175 7.70 13.75 6.16
N PHE A 176 6.86 12.89 5.56
CA PHE A 176 6.70 11.53 6.03
C PHE A 176 7.99 10.74 5.85
N ARG A 177 8.46 10.12 6.94
CA ARG A 177 9.68 9.30 6.92
C ARG A 177 9.33 7.84 6.82
N PHE A 178 9.68 7.25 5.70
CA PHE A 178 9.67 5.80 5.56
C PHE A 178 10.72 5.19 6.47
N ARG A 179 10.35 4.14 7.19
CA ARG A 179 11.36 3.32 7.88
C ARG A 179 12.02 2.44 6.83
N PRO A 180 13.35 2.45 6.70
CA PRO A 180 14.01 1.55 5.78
C PRO A 180 13.60 0.12 6.12
N ILE A 181 13.30 -0.68 5.09
CA ILE A 181 13.15 -2.13 5.22
C ILE A 181 14.54 -2.65 5.55
N VAL A 182 14.89 -2.61 6.84
CA VAL A 182 16.12 -3.22 7.30
C VAL A 182 15.88 -4.71 7.10
N GLU A 183 16.56 -5.31 6.12
CA GLU A 183 16.76 -6.75 6.14
C GLU A 183 17.33 -7.08 7.52
N ARG A 184 16.47 -7.55 8.42
CA ARG A 184 16.97 -8.38 9.50
C ARG A 184 17.48 -9.63 8.78
N ARG A 185 18.76 -9.58 8.35
CA ARG A 185 19.49 -10.79 8.02
C ARG A 185 19.03 -11.78 9.08
N ARG A 186 18.26 -12.81 8.69
CA ARG A 186 18.06 -13.97 9.53
C ARG A 186 19.46 -14.46 9.77
N GLN A 187 20.03 -14.08 10.91
CA GLN A 187 21.30 -14.62 11.34
C GLN A 187 21.01 -16.12 11.48
N ARG A 188 21.46 -16.87 10.47
CA ARG A 188 21.34 -18.34 10.52
C ARG A 188 22.03 -18.73 11.81
N PRO A 189 21.36 -19.46 12.73
CA PRO A 189 22.00 -19.89 13.95
C PRO A 189 23.27 -20.67 13.57
N THR A 190 24.42 -20.24 14.09
CA THR A 190 25.66 -20.98 13.91
C THR A 190 25.59 -22.17 14.82
N TYR A 191 25.64 -23.36 14.25
CA TYR A 191 25.63 -24.59 15.02
C TYR A 191 27.06 -25.00 15.37
N LYS A 192 27.33 -25.25 16.64
CA LYS A 192 28.62 -25.77 17.12
C LYS A 192 28.45 -27.22 17.56
N VAL A 193 29.25 -28.10 17.01
CA VAL A 193 29.32 -29.49 17.46
C VAL A 193 30.28 -29.58 18.64
N LEU A 194 29.79 -30.01 19.79
CA LEU A 194 30.61 -30.24 20.97
C LEU A 194 31.39 -31.54 20.80
N GLY A 195 32.51 -31.69 21.52
CA GLY A 195 33.32 -32.93 21.47
C GLY A 195 32.57 -34.22 21.89
N THR A 196 31.37 -34.09 22.43
CA THR A 196 30.43 -35.17 22.75
C THR A 196 29.51 -35.53 21.58
N GLY A 197 29.66 -34.92 20.39
CA GLY A 197 28.79 -35.11 19.24
C GLY A 197 27.45 -34.32 19.32
N ARG A 198 27.19 -33.60 20.38
CA ARG A 198 25.96 -32.82 20.56
C ARG A 198 26.04 -31.51 19.78
N VAL A 199 25.00 -31.22 18.98
CA VAL A 199 24.87 -29.96 18.23
C VAL A 199 24.13 -28.95 19.08
N ILE A 200 24.71 -27.77 19.29
CA ILE A 200 24.08 -26.62 19.99
C ILE A 200 24.00 -25.44 19.04
N ALA A 201 22.87 -24.71 19.07
CA ALA A 201 22.76 -23.42 18.40
C ALA A 201 23.46 -22.35 19.23
N VAL A 202 24.42 -21.63 18.61
CA VAL A 202 25.12 -20.51 19.27
C VAL A 202 24.42 -19.23 18.85
N PRO A 203 23.92 -18.41 19.81
CA PRO A 203 23.37 -17.11 19.46
C PRO A 203 24.45 -16.25 18.80
N PRO A 204 24.09 -15.38 17.85
CA PRO A 204 25.03 -14.45 17.26
C PRO A 204 25.59 -13.53 18.33
N ALA A 205 26.84 -13.13 18.17
CA ALA A 205 27.46 -12.12 19.02
C ALA A 205 26.75 -10.78 18.87
N PRO A 206 26.64 -9.97 19.96
CA PRO A 206 25.94 -8.70 19.98
C PRO A 206 26.52 -7.67 19.00
#